data_005479119bebba2bd6a6145357a518a9
#
_entry.id   005479119bebba2bd6a6145357a518a9
#
_cell.length_a   1.000
_cell.length_b   1.000
_cell.length_c   1.000
_cell.angle_alpha   90.00
_cell.angle_beta   90.00
_cell.angle_gamma   90.00
#
_symmetry.space_group_name_H-M   'P 1'
#
loop_
_entity.id
_entity.type
_entity.pdbx_description
1 polymer ?
#
loop_
_entity_poly.entity_id
_entity_poly.type
_entity_poly.pdbx_seq_one_letter_code
_entity_poly.pdbx_strand_id
1 'polypeptide(L)'
;LKKIGWFHLYDAAAAKVHATHMVETLDIRCTGIGQAAGRLSGGNQQKVCLARALTLEPDILFVSEPTRGIDIGAKKLVLEYLAKLNRETGMTVIIVSSELVELRSISDRIAIISDGKLSGILKPDDSDADFGLAMSGTRKGGMEND
;
A
#
# COMPACT_ATOMS: atom_id res chain seq x y z
N LEU A 1 -13.32 -11.39 9.22
CA LEU A 1 -14.72 -11.86 9.38
C LEU A 1 -14.69 -13.33 9.78
N LYS A 2 -14.93 -13.66 11.06
CA LYS A 2 -14.97 -15.04 11.54
C LYS A 2 -16.05 -15.82 10.79
N LYS A 3 -15.68 -16.95 10.18
CA LYS A 3 -16.63 -17.92 9.63
C LYS A 3 -17.39 -18.56 10.79
N ILE A 4 -18.67 -18.26 10.94
CA ILE A 4 -19.53 -18.88 11.93
C ILE A 4 -20.34 -19.94 11.22
N GLY A 5 -19.92 -21.19 11.32
CA GLY A 5 -20.67 -22.37 10.89
C GLY A 5 -20.84 -22.51 9.36
N TRP A 6 -21.64 -23.51 8.94
CA TRP A 6 -21.91 -23.83 7.54
C TRP A 6 -22.76 -22.77 6.79
N PHE A 7 -23.49 -21.93 7.52
CA PHE A 7 -24.17 -20.76 6.96
C PHE A 7 -23.26 -19.55 7.13
N HIS A 8 -22.88 -18.89 6.04
CA HIS A 8 -22.14 -17.62 6.05
C HIS A 8 -23.10 -16.51 6.50
N LEU A 9 -23.40 -16.45 7.78
CA LEU A 9 -24.16 -15.35 8.35
C LEU A 9 -23.27 -14.11 8.44
N TYR A 10 -23.69 -13.06 7.77
CA TYR A 10 -23.05 -11.75 7.86
C TYR A 10 -23.29 -11.17 9.27
N ASP A 11 -22.21 -11.02 10.03
CA ASP A 11 -22.26 -10.32 11.31
C ASP A 11 -22.21 -8.80 11.07
N ALA A 12 -23.37 -8.19 11.02
CA ALA A 12 -23.52 -6.76 10.79
C ALA A 12 -22.90 -5.91 11.91
N ALA A 13 -22.91 -6.39 13.15
CA ALA A 13 -22.33 -5.67 14.28
C ALA A 13 -20.82 -5.66 14.21
N ALA A 14 -20.19 -6.83 13.98
CA ALA A 14 -18.75 -6.94 13.80
C ALA A 14 -18.26 -6.15 12.58
N ALA A 15 -19.01 -6.20 11.47
CA ALA A 15 -18.69 -5.42 10.27
C ALA A 15 -18.74 -3.90 10.52
N LYS A 16 -19.73 -3.44 11.30
CA LYS A 16 -19.84 -2.03 11.69
C LYS A 16 -18.66 -1.57 12.54
N VAL A 17 -18.28 -2.36 13.54
CA VAL A 17 -17.11 -2.08 14.40
C VAL A 17 -15.84 -2.01 13.56
N HIS A 18 -15.62 -3.00 12.69
CA HIS A 18 -14.45 -3.02 11.80
C HIS A 18 -14.43 -1.82 10.86
N ALA A 19 -15.53 -1.50 10.20
CA ALA A 19 -15.62 -0.35 9.30
C ALA A 19 -15.35 0.97 10.03
N THR A 20 -15.87 1.15 11.24
CA THR A 20 -15.58 2.34 12.06
C THR A 20 -14.10 2.44 12.38
N HIS A 21 -13.49 1.32 12.80
CA HIS A 21 -12.05 1.26 13.06
C HIS A 21 -11.22 1.63 11.82
N MET A 22 -11.58 1.12 10.64
CA MET A 22 -10.87 1.46 9.39
C MET A 22 -11.03 2.93 9.01
N VAL A 23 -12.21 3.51 9.23
CA VAL A 23 -12.47 4.94 8.98
C VAL A 23 -11.56 5.81 9.85
N GLU A 24 -11.43 5.49 11.13
CA GLU A 24 -10.57 6.20 12.08
C GLU A 24 -9.09 6.01 11.75
N THR A 25 -8.67 4.76 11.53
CA THR A 25 -7.25 4.40 11.30
C THR A 25 -6.68 5.06 10.04
N LEU A 26 -7.47 5.11 8.96
CA LEU A 26 -7.04 5.68 7.68
C LEU A 26 -7.49 7.14 7.50
N ASP A 27 -8.08 7.75 8.52
CA ASP A 27 -8.66 9.11 8.44
C ASP A 27 -9.54 9.27 7.18
N ILE A 28 -10.55 8.36 7.02
CA ILE A 28 -11.48 8.43 5.90
C ILE A 28 -12.53 9.48 6.21
N ARG A 29 -12.54 10.57 5.46
CA ARG A 29 -13.52 11.65 5.63
C ARG A 29 -14.85 11.27 4.98
N CYS A 30 -15.81 10.90 5.80
CA CYS A 30 -17.17 10.52 5.39
C CYS A 30 -18.18 11.01 6.41
N THR A 31 -19.46 11.06 6.02
CA THR A 31 -20.58 11.40 6.93
C THR A 31 -20.98 10.24 7.83
N GLY A 32 -20.42 9.05 7.59
CA GLY A 32 -20.62 7.83 8.35
C GLY A 32 -20.36 6.59 7.49
N ILE A 33 -20.23 5.43 8.13
CA ILE A 33 -19.89 4.16 7.47
C ILE A 33 -20.94 3.68 6.44
N GLY A 34 -22.15 4.21 6.48
CA GLY A 34 -23.21 3.94 5.48
C GLY A 34 -23.14 4.81 4.23
N GLN A 35 -22.22 5.77 4.16
CA GLN A 35 -22.05 6.59 2.95
C GLN A 35 -21.54 5.75 1.79
N ALA A 36 -22.18 5.88 0.62
CA ALA A 36 -21.73 5.20 -0.59
C ALA A 36 -20.31 5.70 -0.98
N ALA A 37 -19.37 4.77 -1.20
CA ALA A 37 -17.98 5.09 -1.50
C ALA A 37 -17.84 5.99 -2.75
N GLY A 38 -18.70 5.82 -3.76
CA GLY A 38 -18.69 6.67 -4.95
C GLY A 38 -19.05 8.15 -4.73
N ARG A 39 -19.52 8.51 -3.53
CA ARG A 39 -19.80 9.90 -3.12
C ARG A 39 -18.64 10.52 -2.33
N LEU A 40 -17.58 9.76 -2.07
CA LEU A 40 -16.38 10.25 -1.41
C LEU A 40 -15.45 10.95 -2.43
N SER A 41 -14.56 11.80 -1.94
CA SER A 41 -13.45 12.31 -2.77
C SER A 41 -12.55 11.18 -3.24
N GLY A 42 -11.83 11.37 -4.34
CA GLY A 42 -10.93 10.35 -4.91
C GLY A 42 -9.95 9.78 -3.88
N GLY A 43 -9.33 10.63 -3.07
CA GLY A 43 -8.42 10.21 -2.01
C GLY A 43 -9.11 9.36 -0.91
N ASN A 44 -10.35 9.68 -0.55
CA ASN A 44 -11.09 8.85 0.41
C ASN A 44 -11.58 7.53 -0.21
N GLN A 45 -11.89 7.51 -1.51
CA GLN A 45 -12.15 6.26 -2.23
C GLN A 45 -10.92 5.34 -2.23
N GLN A 46 -9.72 5.89 -2.46
CA GLN A 46 -8.46 5.15 -2.40
C GLN A 46 -8.24 4.53 -1.01
N LYS A 47 -8.46 5.30 0.05
CA LYS A 47 -8.38 4.81 1.44
C LYS A 47 -9.40 3.68 1.71
N VAL A 48 -10.62 3.77 1.17
CA VAL A 48 -11.62 2.69 1.26
C VAL A 48 -11.16 1.43 0.52
N CYS A 49 -10.52 1.56 -0.66
CA CYS A 49 -9.95 0.42 -1.36
C CYS A 49 -8.87 -0.29 -0.52
N LEU A 50 -8.01 0.48 0.13
CA LEU A 50 -7.00 -0.05 1.04
C LEU A 50 -7.63 -0.75 2.25
N ALA A 51 -8.63 -0.11 2.90
CA ALA A 51 -9.36 -0.70 4.02
C ALA A 51 -9.98 -2.06 3.66
N ARG A 52 -10.55 -2.18 2.46
CA ARG A 52 -11.11 -3.45 1.96
C ARG A 52 -10.06 -4.54 1.82
N ALA A 53 -8.89 -4.22 1.25
CA ALA A 53 -7.81 -5.19 1.11
C ALA A 53 -7.33 -5.69 2.48
N LEU A 54 -7.18 -4.78 3.43
CA LEU A 54 -6.74 -5.08 4.81
C LEU A 54 -7.77 -5.88 5.61
N THR A 55 -9.06 -5.80 5.28
CA THR A 55 -10.11 -6.60 5.93
C THR A 55 -9.91 -8.11 5.75
N LEU A 56 -9.16 -8.52 4.74
CA LEU A 56 -8.84 -9.93 4.47
C LEU A 56 -7.67 -10.46 5.29
N GLU A 57 -6.98 -9.60 6.06
CA GLU A 57 -5.78 -9.91 6.85
C GLU A 57 -4.76 -10.72 6.01
N PRO A 58 -4.32 -10.20 4.85
CA PRO A 58 -3.47 -10.95 3.94
C PRO A 58 -2.03 -11.05 4.48
N ASP A 59 -1.35 -12.17 4.18
CA ASP A 59 0.09 -12.32 4.45
C ASP A 59 0.93 -11.45 3.50
N ILE A 60 0.44 -11.25 2.27
CA ILE A 60 1.08 -10.42 1.23
C ILE A 60 0.05 -9.43 0.69
N LEU A 61 0.39 -8.15 0.74
CA LEU A 61 -0.42 -7.04 0.22
C LEU A 61 0.28 -6.39 -0.97
N PHE A 62 -0.38 -6.39 -2.13
CA PHE A 62 0.04 -5.61 -3.30
C PHE A 62 -0.72 -4.30 -3.36
N VAL A 63 -0.01 -3.18 -3.42
CA VAL A 63 -0.61 -1.84 -3.48
C VAL A 63 0.02 -1.07 -4.64
N SER A 64 -0.81 -0.63 -5.57
CA SER A 64 -0.37 0.22 -6.69
C SER A 64 -0.85 1.64 -6.47
N GLU A 65 0.09 2.60 -6.53
CA GLU A 65 -0.15 4.03 -6.37
C GLU A 65 -1.05 4.37 -5.16
N PRO A 66 -0.68 3.92 -3.92
CA PRO A 66 -1.57 4.01 -2.75
C PRO A 66 -1.91 5.44 -2.35
N THR A 67 -1.12 6.40 -2.79
CA THR A 67 -1.21 7.82 -2.42
C THR A 67 -1.70 8.71 -3.56
N ARG A 68 -2.04 8.12 -4.71
CA ARG A 68 -2.48 8.88 -5.88
C ARG A 68 -3.81 9.61 -5.60
N GLY A 69 -3.83 10.91 -5.87
CA GLY A 69 -5.02 11.74 -5.64
C GLY A 69 -5.34 12.02 -4.17
N ILE A 70 -4.39 11.75 -3.27
CA ILE A 70 -4.47 12.05 -1.84
C ILE A 70 -3.67 13.33 -1.55
N ASP A 71 -4.13 14.16 -0.63
CA ASP A 71 -3.39 15.35 -0.18
C ASP A 71 -2.10 14.97 0.57
N ILE A 72 -1.13 15.89 0.61
CA ILE A 72 0.22 15.64 1.15
C ILE A 72 0.19 15.13 2.60
N GLY A 73 -0.68 15.68 3.44
CA GLY A 73 -0.78 15.24 4.84
C GLY A 73 -1.30 13.82 4.97
N ALA A 74 -2.32 13.47 4.19
CA ALA A 74 -2.90 12.14 4.18
C ALA A 74 -2.01 11.10 3.48
N LYS A 75 -1.16 11.48 2.51
CA LYS A 75 -0.15 10.61 1.90
C LYS A 75 0.77 10.00 2.97
N LYS A 76 1.33 10.85 3.81
CA LYS A 76 2.23 10.44 4.89
C LYS A 76 1.56 9.41 5.80
N LEU A 77 0.33 9.67 6.22
CA LEU A 77 -0.44 8.78 7.09
C LEU A 77 -0.65 7.39 6.45
N VAL A 78 -0.98 7.33 5.16
CA VAL A 78 -1.15 6.05 4.45
C VAL A 78 0.16 5.27 4.39
N LEU A 79 1.27 5.94 4.03
CA LEU A 79 2.59 5.30 3.93
C LEU A 79 3.08 4.80 5.30
N GLU A 80 2.97 5.62 6.34
CA GLU A 80 3.34 5.23 7.72
C GLU A 80 2.49 4.04 8.20
N TYR A 81 1.20 4.02 7.87
CA TYR A 81 0.33 2.91 8.21
C TYR A 81 0.74 1.61 7.53
N LEU A 82 1.08 1.64 6.22
CA LEU A 82 1.59 0.47 5.50
C LEU A 82 2.91 -0.05 6.10
N ALA A 83 3.83 0.85 6.43
CA ALA A 83 5.09 0.49 7.08
C ALA A 83 4.86 -0.11 8.48
N LYS A 84 3.92 0.44 9.25
CA LYS A 84 3.52 -0.06 10.57
C LYS A 84 2.95 -1.48 10.48
N LEU A 85 2.04 -1.73 9.53
CA LEU A 85 1.47 -3.06 9.31
C LEU A 85 2.57 -4.09 9.03
N ASN A 86 3.52 -3.79 8.14
CA ASN A 86 4.63 -4.69 7.86
C ASN A 86 5.42 -5.02 9.15
N ARG A 87 5.77 -4.01 9.94
CA ARG A 87 6.60 -4.19 11.14
C ARG A 87 5.88 -4.88 12.30
N GLU A 88 4.60 -4.60 12.50
CA GLU A 88 3.84 -5.11 13.65
C GLU A 88 3.16 -6.44 13.38
N THR A 89 2.75 -6.71 12.14
CA THR A 89 2.02 -7.95 11.81
C THR A 89 2.86 -8.96 11.03
N GLY A 90 4.04 -8.57 10.55
CA GLY A 90 4.87 -9.41 9.68
C GLY A 90 4.33 -9.51 8.24
N MET A 91 3.28 -8.75 7.90
CA MET A 91 2.71 -8.70 6.54
C MET A 91 3.77 -8.23 5.54
N THR A 92 3.93 -8.93 4.43
CA THR A 92 4.76 -8.46 3.32
C THR A 92 3.98 -7.45 2.49
N VAL A 93 4.49 -6.23 2.36
CA VAL A 93 3.86 -5.18 1.55
C VAL A 93 4.70 -4.92 0.30
N ILE A 94 4.09 -5.08 -0.88
CA ILE A 94 4.70 -4.77 -2.17
C ILE A 94 4.01 -3.54 -2.73
N ILE A 95 4.75 -2.43 -2.82
CA ILE A 95 4.23 -1.14 -3.27
C ILE A 95 4.78 -0.85 -4.66
N VAL A 96 3.89 -0.45 -5.56
CA VAL A 96 4.25 0.14 -6.85
C VAL A 96 3.90 1.62 -6.79
N SER A 97 4.87 2.49 -7.03
CA SER A 97 4.68 3.95 -7.08
C SER A 97 5.60 4.56 -8.13
N SER A 98 5.13 5.60 -8.78
CA SER A 98 5.93 6.46 -9.65
C SER A 98 6.73 7.51 -8.85
N GLU A 99 6.42 7.71 -7.58
CA GLU A 99 7.08 8.67 -6.71
C GLU A 99 8.22 7.99 -5.90
N LEU A 100 9.46 8.08 -6.41
CA LEU A 100 10.63 7.47 -5.76
C LEU A 100 10.81 7.92 -4.30
N VAL A 101 10.49 9.17 -3.98
CA VAL A 101 10.59 9.71 -2.61
C VAL A 101 9.69 8.95 -1.64
N GLU A 102 8.49 8.55 -2.07
CA GLU A 102 7.58 7.73 -1.25
C GLU A 102 8.19 6.35 -0.97
N LEU A 103 8.68 5.68 -2.02
CA LEU A 103 9.31 4.36 -1.87
C LEU A 103 10.53 4.42 -0.94
N ARG A 104 11.38 5.42 -1.09
CA ARG A 104 12.54 5.61 -0.21
C ARG A 104 12.18 5.82 1.25
N SER A 105 11.01 6.39 1.53
CA SER A 105 10.60 6.71 2.90
C SER A 105 10.17 5.50 3.72
N ILE A 106 9.73 4.42 3.06
CA ILE A 106 9.08 3.29 3.77
C ILE A 106 9.57 1.91 3.38
N SER A 107 10.27 1.75 2.24
CA SER A 107 10.66 0.43 1.72
C SER A 107 12.00 -0.03 2.31
N ASP A 108 12.17 -1.33 2.49
CA ASP A 108 13.46 -1.94 2.85
C ASP A 108 14.36 -2.08 1.62
N ARG A 109 13.76 -2.25 0.44
CA ARG A 109 14.44 -2.37 -0.86
C ARG A 109 13.52 -1.94 -1.98
N ILE A 110 14.09 -1.42 -3.07
CA ILE A 110 13.36 -0.88 -4.21
C ILE A 110 13.82 -1.60 -5.47
N ALA A 111 12.90 -2.32 -6.10
CA ALA A 111 13.13 -2.97 -7.39
C ALA A 111 12.81 -1.99 -8.53
N ILE A 112 13.75 -1.78 -9.43
CA ILE A 112 13.58 -0.92 -10.59
C ILE A 112 13.24 -1.78 -11.80
N ILE A 113 12.12 -1.50 -12.43
CA ILE A 113 11.69 -2.15 -13.66
C ILE A 113 11.88 -1.16 -14.82
N SER A 114 12.66 -1.55 -15.83
CA SER A 114 12.87 -0.77 -17.06
C SER A 114 12.64 -1.70 -18.25
N ASP A 115 11.87 -1.25 -19.24
CA ASP A 115 11.54 -2.03 -20.46
C ASP A 115 11.01 -3.45 -20.16
N GLY A 116 10.19 -3.58 -19.10
CA GLY A 116 9.60 -4.86 -18.69
C GLY A 116 10.58 -5.84 -18.04
N LYS A 117 11.77 -5.40 -17.68
CA LYS A 117 12.80 -6.22 -17.04
C LYS A 117 13.26 -5.62 -15.72
N LEU A 118 13.68 -6.48 -14.79
CA LEU A 118 14.31 -6.04 -13.54
C LEU A 118 15.69 -5.45 -13.88
N SER A 119 15.82 -4.15 -13.70
CA SER A 119 17.08 -3.43 -13.96
C SER A 119 18.00 -3.41 -12.75
N GLY A 120 17.45 -3.45 -11.55
CA GLY A 120 18.23 -3.50 -10.31
C GLY A 120 17.34 -3.56 -9.07
N ILE A 121 17.94 -3.96 -7.95
CA ILE A 121 17.34 -3.86 -6.62
C ILE A 121 18.27 -2.97 -5.80
N LEU A 122 17.76 -1.85 -5.34
CA LEU A 122 18.49 -0.81 -4.63
C LEU A 122 17.97 -0.66 -3.20
N LYS A 123 18.82 -0.12 -2.33
CA LYS A 123 18.39 0.31 -0.99
C LYS A 123 17.83 1.74 -1.04
N PRO A 124 16.95 2.11 -0.11
CA PRO A 124 16.40 3.47 -0.07
C PRO A 124 17.45 4.58 0.06
N ASP A 125 18.59 4.28 0.67
CA ASP A 125 19.73 5.20 0.91
C ASP A 125 20.78 5.20 -0.20
N ASP A 126 20.64 4.37 -1.25
CA ASP A 126 21.51 4.41 -2.40
C ASP A 126 21.43 5.77 -3.12
N SER A 127 22.48 6.13 -3.85
CA SER A 127 22.63 7.45 -4.47
C SER A 127 21.59 7.69 -5.59
N ASP A 128 21.25 8.96 -5.83
CA ASP A 128 20.38 9.34 -6.97
C ASP A 128 20.98 8.92 -8.31
N ALA A 129 22.31 8.87 -8.40
CA ALA A 129 23.01 8.40 -9.59
C ALA A 129 22.78 6.89 -9.83
N ASP A 130 22.77 6.07 -8.77
CA ASP A 130 22.47 4.64 -8.87
C ASP A 130 21.02 4.40 -9.31
N PHE A 131 20.08 5.15 -8.76
CA PHE A 131 18.69 5.12 -9.20
C PHE A 131 18.53 5.55 -10.66
N GLY A 132 19.19 6.65 -11.06
CA GLY A 132 19.18 7.13 -12.44
C GLY A 132 19.71 6.10 -13.44
N LEU A 133 20.83 5.44 -13.12
CA LEU A 133 21.40 4.37 -13.94
C LEU A 133 20.45 3.16 -14.04
N ALA A 134 19.87 2.72 -12.94
CA ALA A 134 18.91 1.62 -12.95
C ALA A 134 17.66 1.96 -13.76
N MET A 135 17.12 3.16 -13.61
CA MET A 135 15.94 3.64 -14.34
C MET A 135 16.19 3.80 -15.85
N SER A 136 17.44 4.13 -16.27
CA SER A 136 17.83 4.20 -17.67
C SER A 136 18.03 2.83 -18.33
N GLY A 137 17.88 1.74 -17.58
CA GLY A 137 18.14 0.38 -18.08
C GLY A 137 19.62 0.04 -18.18
N THR A 138 20.51 0.93 -17.74
CA THR A 138 21.95 0.69 -17.76
C THR A 138 22.32 -0.16 -16.54
N ARG A 139 22.51 -1.47 -16.74
CA ARG A 139 22.92 -2.39 -15.67
C ARG A 139 24.27 -2.00 -15.11
N LYS A 140 24.38 -1.69 -13.82
CA LYS A 140 25.64 -1.91 -13.09
C LYS A 140 25.88 -3.42 -13.06
N GLY A 141 26.99 -3.85 -13.68
CA GLY A 141 27.32 -5.26 -13.86
C GLY A 141 27.22 -6.10 -12.60
N GLY A 142 26.73 -7.32 -12.77
CA GLY A 142 26.86 -8.39 -11.80
C GLY A 142 25.54 -8.94 -11.25
N MET A 143 24.77 -9.64 -12.08
CA MET A 143 24.16 -10.91 -11.75
C MET A 143 24.01 -11.67 -13.06
N GLU A 144 25.05 -12.45 -13.39
CA GLU A 144 24.91 -13.57 -14.31
C GLU A 144 23.89 -14.51 -13.70
N ASN A 145 22.85 -14.81 -14.48
CA ASN A 145 21.95 -15.91 -14.17
C ASN A 145 22.66 -17.20 -14.58
N ASP A 146 22.95 -18.06 -13.63
CA ASP A 146 22.95 -19.50 -13.83
C ASP A 146 21.53 -20.03 -13.66
#